data_814eeb076b29fdef44e3203073b1ef2d
#
_entry.id   814eeb076b29fdef44e3203073b1ef2d
#
_cell.length_a   1.000
_cell.length_b   1.000
_cell.length_c   1.000
_cell.angle_alpha   90.00
_cell.angle_beta   90.00
_cell.angle_gamma   90.00
#
_symmetry.space_group_name_H-M   'P 1'
#
loop_
_entity.id
_entity.type
_entity.pdbx_description
1 polymer ?
#
loop_
_entity_poly.entity_id
_entity_poly.type
_entity_poly.pdbx_seq_one_letter_code
_entity_poly.pdbx_strand_id
1 'polypeptide(L)'
;GTILDPIARRPRSKESSRQPLLSAIEKNEKPEILARLVDRSLFGLPQRDIPAYTGWTDSEIVQTVSALVSSNRLRAVPADSPLLYPATAFQDLLIQIAGRVERFHKENLLQPGISREELRAALARRLRPEIFRCALDELIAQKKLDAAGELVKRAGAQVSLLPEEIQAKDQIERAFASAGLAVPSVKEVLAALAIEPRRSEKLLQLLLRDKALLRITPELIFHREALAELRSKLVSYKKAKGERISVPAFKDLTGITRKYAIPLLEYLDRERVTRRQADERVIL
;
A
#
# COMPACT_ATOMS: atom_id res chain seq x y z
N GLY A 1 28.90 36.91 -29.97
CA GLY A 1 29.23 35.88 -28.99
C GLY A 1 28.36 34.64 -29.16
N THR A 2 28.89 33.47 -28.81
CA THR A 2 28.16 32.19 -28.91
C THR A 2 27.40 31.97 -27.62
N ILE A 3 26.10 31.62 -27.73
CA ILE A 3 25.27 31.22 -26.56
C ILE A 3 25.58 29.75 -26.24
N LEU A 4 26.25 29.50 -25.10
CA LEU A 4 26.65 28.15 -24.69
C LEU A 4 25.55 27.41 -23.89
N ASP A 5 24.62 28.11 -23.27
CA ASP A 5 23.49 27.54 -22.53
C ASP A 5 22.21 28.32 -22.85
N PRO A 6 21.42 27.90 -23.86
CA PRO A 6 20.24 28.64 -24.32
C PRO A 6 19.07 28.63 -23.29
N ILE A 7 19.10 27.75 -22.31
CA ILE A 7 18.03 27.60 -21.30
C ILE A 7 18.59 27.84 -19.88
N ALA A 8 19.53 28.80 -19.77
CA ALA A 8 20.15 29.12 -18.51
C ALA A 8 19.13 29.59 -17.45
N ARG A 9 18.99 28.85 -16.37
CA ARG A 9 18.18 29.25 -15.20
C ARG A 9 19.00 30.19 -14.31
N ARG A 10 18.37 31.21 -13.74
CA ARG A 10 19.02 32.09 -12.75
C ARG A 10 19.55 31.26 -11.57
N PRO A 11 20.82 31.39 -11.17
CA PRO A 11 21.39 30.64 -10.06
C PRO A 11 20.70 31.04 -8.75
N ARG A 12 20.26 30.07 -7.96
CA ARG A 12 19.66 30.29 -6.63
C ARG A 12 20.69 30.40 -5.50
N SER A 13 21.93 30.03 -5.71
CA SER A 13 23.11 30.34 -4.86
C SER A 13 24.39 29.83 -5.53
N LYS A 14 25.50 30.55 -5.26
CA LYS A 14 26.90 30.32 -5.61
C LYS A 14 27.26 29.31 -6.72
N GLU A 15 27.59 29.83 -7.83
CA GLU A 15 28.49 29.56 -8.97
C GLU A 15 29.18 28.20 -9.21
N SER A 16 29.18 27.27 -8.27
CA SER A 16 30.03 26.07 -8.42
C SER A 16 29.47 25.01 -9.42
N SER A 17 28.21 25.07 -9.80
CA SER A 17 27.59 24.01 -10.64
C SER A 17 27.61 24.30 -12.16
N ARG A 18 27.95 25.54 -12.60
CA ARG A 18 27.95 25.92 -14.02
C ARG A 18 29.30 25.70 -14.70
N GLN A 19 30.38 25.98 -14.00
CA GLN A 19 31.74 25.86 -14.56
C GLN A 19 32.03 24.48 -15.17
N PRO A 20 31.68 23.36 -14.53
CA PRO A 20 31.92 22.03 -15.11
C PRO A 20 31.16 21.77 -16.42
N LEU A 21 29.93 22.29 -16.55
CA LEU A 21 29.16 22.15 -17.79
C LEU A 21 29.76 22.99 -18.90
N LEU A 22 30.12 24.26 -18.64
CA LEU A 22 30.72 25.16 -19.63
C LEU A 22 32.05 24.59 -20.10
N SER A 23 32.90 24.09 -19.20
CA SER A 23 34.17 23.46 -19.56
C SER A 23 33.98 22.21 -20.44
N ALA A 24 32.94 21.38 -20.16
CA ALA A 24 32.63 20.24 -21.01
C ALA A 24 32.14 20.67 -22.40
N ILE A 25 31.37 21.76 -22.49
CA ILE A 25 30.92 22.33 -23.78
C ILE A 25 32.12 22.86 -24.58
N GLU A 26 33.05 23.61 -23.95
CA GLU A 26 34.24 24.12 -24.58
C GLU A 26 35.13 23.01 -25.16
N LYS A 27 35.23 21.88 -24.45
CA LYS A 27 35.98 20.69 -24.87
C LYS A 27 35.22 19.77 -25.81
N ASN A 28 33.95 20.05 -26.09
CA ASN A 28 33.04 19.21 -26.87
C ASN A 28 32.94 17.75 -26.38
N GLU A 29 32.99 17.56 -25.04
CA GLU A 29 32.90 16.26 -24.38
C GLU A 29 31.44 15.85 -24.23
N LYS A 30 30.80 15.33 -25.29
CA LYS A 30 29.36 14.97 -25.32
C LYS A 30 28.88 14.17 -24.12
N PRO A 31 29.57 13.07 -23.66
CA PRO A 31 29.14 12.33 -22.50
C PRO A 31 29.11 13.18 -21.22
N GLU A 32 30.11 14.04 -21.02
CA GLU A 32 30.16 14.90 -19.84
C GLU A 32 29.09 15.99 -19.89
N ILE A 33 28.85 16.58 -21.07
CA ILE A 33 27.78 17.56 -21.28
C ILE A 33 26.44 16.96 -20.89
N LEU A 34 26.11 15.76 -21.39
CA LEU A 34 24.83 15.10 -21.09
C LEU A 34 24.71 14.73 -19.62
N ALA A 35 25.79 14.18 -19.02
CA ALA A 35 25.77 13.85 -17.59
C ALA A 35 25.49 15.09 -16.74
N ARG A 36 26.13 16.23 -17.02
CA ARG A 36 25.92 17.50 -16.31
C ARG A 36 24.52 18.08 -16.53
N LEU A 37 23.94 17.94 -17.71
CA LEU A 37 22.56 18.34 -17.98
C LEU A 37 21.58 17.51 -17.13
N VAL A 38 21.80 16.20 -17.05
CA VAL A 38 20.99 15.30 -16.23
C VAL A 38 21.16 15.61 -14.74
N ASP A 39 22.38 15.83 -14.24
CA ASP A 39 22.65 16.19 -12.83
C ASP A 39 21.92 17.48 -12.41
N ARG A 40 21.75 18.44 -13.33
CA ARG A 40 21.00 19.68 -13.11
C ARG A 40 19.47 19.48 -13.14
N SER A 41 19.01 18.37 -13.69
CA SER A 41 17.59 18.05 -13.79
C SER A 41 17.13 17.30 -12.54
N LEU A 42 16.58 18.02 -11.56
CA LEU A 42 16.08 17.47 -10.29
C LEU A 42 15.03 16.36 -10.47
N PHE A 43 14.37 16.30 -11.64
CA PHE A 43 13.24 15.40 -11.90
C PHE A 43 13.50 14.39 -13.02
N GLY A 44 14.78 14.24 -13.42
CA GLY A 44 15.15 13.49 -14.60
C GLY A 44 14.96 14.29 -15.91
N LEU A 45 15.78 14.02 -16.89
CA LEU A 45 15.76 14.67 -18.21
C LEU A 45 15.11 13.73 -19.22
N PRO A 46 13.94 14.07 -19.82
CA PRO A 46 13.40 13.29 -20.92
C PRO A 46 14.35 13.29 -22.10
N GLN A 47 14.59 12.14 -22.70
CA GLN A 47 15.50 12.00 -23.82
C GLN A 47 15.08 12.89 -25.00
N ARG A 48 13.79 13.05 -25.25
CA ARG A 48 13.23 13.94 -26.29
C ARG A 48 13.57 15.42 -26.12
N ASP A 49 13.94 15.84 -24.89
CA ASP A 49 14.25 17.25 -24.61
C ASP A 49 15.74 17.56 -24.86
N ILE A 50 16.59 16.54 -25.04
CA ILE A 50 18.05 16.72 -25.24
C ILE A 50 18.38 17.59 -26.46
N PRO A 51 17.71 17.42 -27.63
CA PRO A 51 18.01 18.27 -28.80
C PRO A 51 17.86 19.76 -28.51
N ALA A 52 16.88 20.14 -27.67
CA ALA A 52 16.64 21.55 -27.32
C ALA A 52 17.79 22.17 -26.51
N TYR A 53 18.56 21.34 -25.77
CA TYR A 53 19.69 21.80 -24.97
C TYR A 53 21.05 21.75 -25.74
N THR A 54 21.16 20.84 -26.71
CA THR A 54 22.44 20.46 -27.28
C THR A 54 22.54 20.70 -28.79
N GLY A 55 21.39 20.72 -29.48
CA GLY A 55 21.35 20.73 -30.95
C GLY A 55 21.82 19.41 -31.60
N TRP A 56 22.00 18.34 -30.83
CA TRP A 56 22.49 17.07 -31.36
C TRP A 56 21.44 16.33 -32.18
N THR A 57 21.90 15.53 -33.12
CA THR A 57 21.07 14.60 -33.87
C THR A 57 20.64 13.41 -33.02
N ASP A 58 19.58 12.72 -33.44
CA ASP A 58 19.07 11.52 -32.72
C ASP A 58 20.14 10.42 -32.62
N SER A 59 20.98 10.25 -33.67
CA SER A 59 22.07 9.27 -33.64
C SER A 59 23.12 9.59 -32.57
N GLU A 60 23.52 10.85 -32.45
CA GLU A 60 24.46 11.29 -31.42
C GLU A 60 23.89 11.14 -30.00
N ILE A 61 22.61 11.41 -29.83
CA ILE A 61 21.92 11.24 -28.56
C ILE A 61 21.90 9.77 -28.16
N VAL A 62 21.45 8.88 -29.05
CA VAL A 62 21.38 7.45 -28.80
C VAL A 62 22.74 6.88 -28.42
N GLN A 63 23.79 7.24 -29.19
CA GLN A 63 25.15 6.79 -28.92
C GLN A 63 25.67 7.28 -27.56
N THR A 64 25.44 8.56 -27.23
CA THR A 64 25.91 9.17 -25.98
C THR A 64 25.15 8.60 -24.77
N VAL A 65 23.84 8.44 -24.89
CA VAL A 65 23.01 7.84 -23.85
C VAL A 65 23.42 6.39 -23.59
N SER A 66 23.60 5.58 -24.66
CA SER A 66 24.04 4.19 -24.53
C SER A 66 25.38 4.07 -23.81
N ALA A 67 26.35 4.92 -24.15
CA ALA A 67 27.65 4.95 -23.50
C ALA A 67 27.55 5.28 -22.00
N LEU A 68 26.74 6.27 -21.63
CA LEU A 68 26.56 6.66 -20.22
C LEU A 68 25.76 5.66 -19.40
N VAL A 69 24.80 4.97 -20.01
CA VAL A 69 24.05 3.88 -19.36
C VAL A 69 24.95 2.66 -19.17
N SER A 70 25.73 2.28 -20.21
CA SER A 70 26.66 1.14 -20.13
C SER A 70 27.78 1.38 -19.10
N SER A 71 28.25 2.62 -18.94
CA SER A 71 29.23 2.99 -17.91
C SER A 71 28.61 3.22 -16.53
N ASN A 72 27.31 2.95 -16.34
CA ASN A 72 26.58 3.14 -15.10
C ASN A 72 26.65 4.58 -14.54
N ARG A 73 26.81 5.58 -15.40
CA ARG A 73 26.73 7.00 -15.01
C ARG A 73 25.30 7.51 -14.99
N LEU A 74 24.49 7.05 -15.94
CA LEU A 74 23.08 7.37 -16.02
C LEU A 74 22.21 6.11 -16.00
N ARG A 75 21.00 6.29 -15.51
CA ARG A 75 19.91 5.30 -15.59
C ARG A 75 18.85 5.79 -16.56
N ALA A 76 18.49 4.98 -17.53
CA ALA A 76 17.32 5.21 -18.38
C ALA A 76 16.09 4.58 -17.70
N VAL A 77 15.15 5.43 -17.25
CA VAL A 77 13.91 5.02 -16.62
C VAL A 77 12.81 4.95 -17.67
N PRO A 78 12.09 3.83 -17.80
CA PRO A 78 10.99 3.66 -18.75
C PRO A 78 9.86 4.69 -18.55
N ALA A 79 9.52 5.39 -19.62
CA ALA A 79 8.41 6.34 -19.72
C ALA A 79 8.02 6.50 -21.19
N ASP A 80 7.02 7.32 -21.53
CA ASP A 80 6.67 7.66 -22.92
C ASP A 80 7.88 8.17 -23.73
N SER A 81 8.72 8.96 -23.08
CA SER A 81 10.09 9.24 -23.51
C SER A 81 11.01 8.83 -22.37
N PRO A 82 12.04 7.99 -22.60
CA PRO A 82 12.93 7.55 -21.54
C PRO A 82 13.44 8.73 -20.71
N LEU A 83 13.35 8.60 -19.37
CA LEU A 83 13.87 9.59 -18.45
C LEU A 83 15.29 9.23 -18.06
N LEU A 84 16.23 10.12 -18.36
CA LEU A 84 17.60 9.98 -17.92
C LEU A 84 17.74 10.52 -16.51
N TYR A 85 18.27 9.71 -15.62
CA TYR A 85 18.44 10.03 -14.20
C TYR A 85 19.86 9.66 -13.74
N PRO A 86 20.50 10.42 -12.83
CA PRO A 86 21.82 10.06 -12.34
C PRO A 86 21.80 8.69 -11.67
N ALA A 87 22.72 7.81 -12.06
CA ALA A 87 22.76 6.44 -11.52
C ALA A 87 23.02 6.43 -10.01
N THR A 88 23.86 7.32 -9.49
CA THR A 88 24.13 7.49 -8.05
C THR A 88 22.87 7.88 -7.29
N ALA A 89 22.14 8.90 -7.77
CA ALA A 89 20.89 9.34 -7.15
C ALA A 89 19.79 8.26 -7.20
N PHE A 90 19.79 7.42 -8.25
CA PHE A 90 18.90 6.28 -8.34
C PHE A 90 19.24 5.20 -7.31
N GLN A 91 20.52 4.90 -7.10
CA GLN A 91 20.97 3.97 -6.05
C GLN A 91 20.62 4.49 -4.64
N ASP A 92 20.84 5.78 -4.39
CA ASP A 92 20.43 6.40 -3.13
C ASP A 92 18.92 6.27 -2.89
N LEU A 93 18.11 6.43 -3.94
CA LEU A 93 16.65 6.23 -3.85
C LEU A 93 16.31 4.77 -3.49
N LEU A 94 16.96 3.77 -4.09
CA LEU A 94 16.77 2.36 -3.73
C LEU A 94 17.07 2.13 -2.24
N ILE A 95 18.17 2.66 -1.74
CA ILE A 95 18.57 2.54 -0.33
C ILE A 95 17.53 3.21 0.58
N GLN A 96 17.07 4.41 0.22
CA GLN A 96 16.07 5.13 1.01
C GLN A 96 14.72 4.40 1.05
N ILE A 97 14.26 3.85 -0.08
CA ILE A 97 13.02 3.06 -0.15
C ILE A 97 13.14 1.83 0.76
N ALA A 98 14.20 1.04 0.60
CA ALA A 98 14.41 -0.17 1.40
C ALA A 98 14.50 0.15 2.89
N GLY A 99 15.28 1.17 3.27
CA GLY A 99 15.42 1.63 4.65
C GLY A 99 14.12 2.16 5.27
N ARG A 100 13.27 2.84 4.48
CA ARG A 100 11.96 3.32 4.97
C ARG A 100 11.00 2.17 5.22
N VAL A 101 10.97 1.16 4.33
CA VAL A 101 10.15 -0.04 4.51
C VAL A 101 10.63 -0.84 5.74
N GLU A 102 11.94 -1.00 5.91
CA GLU A 102 12.48 -1.69 7.09
C GLU A 102 12.13 -0.97 8.40
N ARG A 103 12.27 0.36 8.44
CA ARG A 103 11.88 1.16 9.60
C ARG A 103 10.39 1.05 9.89
N PHE A 104 9.57 1.09 8.85
CA PHE A 104 8.12 0.91 8.99
C PHE A 104 7.78 -0.42 9.67
N HIS A 105 8.43 -1.51 9.27
CA HIS A 105 8.20 -2.82 9.88
C HIS A 105 8.66 -2.89 11.34
N LYS A 106 9.77 -2.21 11.70
CA LYS A 106 10.21 -2.11 13.10
C LYS A 106 9.23 -1.33 13.98
N GLU A 107 8.67 -0.24 13.43
CA GLU A 107 7.70 0.61 14.14
C GLU A 107 6.28 0.04 14.15
N ASN A 108 5.94 -0.82 13.17
CA ASN A 108 4.59 -1.32 12.92
C ASN A 108 4.57 -2.85 12.73
N LEU A 109 4.96 -3.58 13.76
CA LEU A 109 5.11 -5.05 13.73
C LEU A 109 3.84 -5.80 13.28
N LEU A 110 2.66 -5.24 13.54
CA LEU A 110 1.37 -5.84 13.22
C LEU A 110 0.78 -5.40 11.88
N GLN A 111 1.45 -4.47 11.17
CA GLN A 111 1.00 -4.03 9.85
C GLN A 111 1.68 -4.85 8.75
N PRO A 112 0.92 -5.25 7.71
CA PRO A 112 1.45 -6.12 6.65
C PRO A 112 2.45 -5.43 5.74
N GLY A 113 2.46 -4.09 5.71
CA GLY A 113 3.31 -3.27 4.87
C GLY A 113 2.89 -1.82 4.85
N ILE A 114 3.68 -0.97 4.22
CA ILE A 114 3.43 0.45 3.99
C ILE A 114 2.74 0.62 2.63
N SER A 115 1.80 1.57 2.49
CA SER A 115 1.20 1.84 1.19
C SER A 115 2.21 2.49 0.23
N ARG A 116 2.06 2.20 -1.08
CA ARG A 116 2.90 2.81 -2.13
C ARG A 116 2.82 4.33 -2.10
N GLU A 117 1.62 4.86 -1.84
CA GLU A 117 1.38 6.30 -1.78
C GLU A 117 2.08 6.93 -0.56
N GLU A 118 1.96 6.34 0.63
CA GLU A 118 2.66 6.81 1.83
C GLU A 118 4.17 6.76 1.65
N LEU A 119 4.70 5.67 1.07
CA LEU A 119 6.11 5.49 0.79
C LEU A 119 6.63 6.56 -0.18
N ARG A 120 5.88 6.82 -1.26
CA ARG A 120 6.19 7.87 -2.23
C ARG A 120 6.11 9.27 -1.61
N ALA A 121 5.07 9.56 -0.82
CA ALA A 121 4.90 10.84 -0.15
C ALA A 121 6.04 11.14 0.82
N ALA A 122 6.55 10.12 1.50
CA ALA A 122 7.64 10.26 2.46
C ALA A 122 9.01 10.52 1.80
N LEU A 123 9.28 9.90 0.64
CA LEU A 123 10.62 9.87 0.05
C LEU A 123 10.73 10.62 -1.30
N ALA A 124 9.67 10.58 -2.07
CA ALA A 124 9.71 10.93 -3.48
C ALA A 124 8.64 11.95 -3.88
N ARG A 125 8.18 12.78 -2.95
CA ARG A 125 7.11 13.76 -3.18
C ARG A 125 7.38 14.71 -4.35
N ARG A 126 8.66 14.98 -4.63
CA ARG A 126 9.10 15.85 -5.73
C ARG A 126 9.60 15.10 -6.96
N LEU A 127 9.75 13.76 -6.88
CA LEU A 127 10.19 12.95 -8.01
C LEU A 127 9.03 12.64 -8.96
N ARG A 128 9.36 12.42 -10.23
CA ARG A 128 8.39 11.88 -11.20
C ARG A 128 7.95 10.48 -10.78
N PRO A 129 6.65 10.16 -10.92
CA PRO A 129 6.12 8.85 -10.55
C PRO A 129 6.84 7.67 -11.20
N GLU A 130 7.32 7.86 -12.43
CA GLU A 130 8.02 6.84 -13.22
C GLU A 130 9.34 6.42 -12.57
N ILE A 131 10.09 7.39 -12.01
CA ILE A 131 11.37 7.11 -11.32
C ILE A 131 11.12 6.30 -10.06
N PHE A 132 10.13 6.70 -9.26
CA PHE A 132 9.76 5.96 -8.05
C PHE A 132 9.28 4.54 -8.36
N ARG A 133 8.42 4.39 -9.39
CA ARG A 133 7.92 3.09 -9.84
C ARG A 133 9.06 2.19 -10.29
N CYS A 134 9.94 2.68 -11.15
CA CYS A 134 11.11 1.93 -11.62
C CYS A 134 12.00 1.46 -10.45
N ALA A 135 12.25 2.34 -9.46
CA ALA A 135 13.04 1.99 -8.30
C ALA A 135 12.36 0.91 -7.43
N LEU A 136 11.05 1.01 -7.25
CA LEU A 136 10.27 0.02 -6.51
C LEU A 136 10.27 -1.34 -7.22
N ASP A 137 10.03 -1.35 -8.54
CA ASP A 137 10.02 -2.56 -9.35
C ASP A 137 11.40 -3.26 -9.35
N GLU A 138 12.49 -2.48 -9.36
CA GLU A 138 13.84 -3.02 -9.25
C GLU A 138 14.08 -3.69 -7.89
N LEU A 139 13.64 -3.08 -6.77
CA LEU A 139 13.76 -3.70 -5.45
C LEU A 139 12.94 -4.97 -5.31
N ILE A 140 11.78 -5.04 -5.98
CA ILE A 140 10.95 -6.24 -6.05
C ILE A 140 11.65 -7.33 -6.89
N ALA A 141 12.19 -6.96 -8.06
CA ALA A 141 12.95 -7.88 -8.91
C ALA A 141 14.19 -8.44 -8.20
N GLN A 142 14.86 -7.62 -7.37
CA GLN A 142 15.98 -8.03 -6.52
C GLN A 142 15.54 -8.87 -5.31
N LYS A 143 14.25 -9.16 -5.13
CA LYS A 143 13.69 -9.87 -3.97
C LYS A 143 14.03 -9.22 -2.61
N LYS A 144 14.25 -7.92 -2.59
CA LYS A 144 14.43 -7.14 -1.35
C LYS A 144 13.10 -6.71 -0.76
N LEU A 145 12.12 -6.42 -1.63
CA LEU A 145 10.76 -6.07 -1.27
C LEU A 145 9.76 -6.99 -1.95
N ASP A 146 8.61 -7.17 -1.32
CA ASP A 146 7.42 -7.79 -1.89
C ASP A 146 6.30 -6.74 -2.01
N ALA A 147 5.48 -6.85 -3.05
CA ALA A 147 4.28 -6.05 -3.20
C ALA A 147 3.04 -6.94 -3.19
N ALA A 148 2.04 -6.55 -2.39
CA ALA A 148 0.73 -7.20 -2.33
C ALA A 148 -0.36 -6.12 -2.52
N GLY A 149 -0.83 -5.96 -3.75
CA GLY A 149 -1.70 -4.85 -4.14
C GLY A 149 -0.99 -3.51 -3.92
N GLU A 150 -1.63 -2.62 -3.14
CA GLU A 150 -1.08 -1.30 -2.82
C GLU A 150 -0.03 -1.30 -1.69
N LEU A 151 0.18 -2.44 -1.04
CA LEU A 151 1.10 -2.54 0.09
C LEU A 151 2.47 -3.04 -0.36
N VAL A 152 3.51 -2.45 0.22
CA VAL A 152 4.92 -2.82 0.04
C VAL A 152 5.45 -3.28 1.39
N LYS A 153 6.14 -4.42 1.39
CA LYS A 153 6.76 -4.99 2.58
C LYS A 153 8.19 -5.49 2.27
N ARG A 154 8.98 -5.72 3.30
CA ARG A 154 10.25 -6.41 3.15
C ARG A 154 9.99 -7.85 2.66
N ALA A 155 10.80 -8.34 1.74
CA ALA A 155 10.68 -9.70 1.24
C ALA A 155 10.76 -10.72 2.39
N GLY A 156 9.83 -11.68 2.39
CA GLY A 156 9.71 -12.68 3.44
C GLY A 156 9.21 -12.14 4.80
N ALA A 157 8.85 -10.85 4.89
CA ALA A 157 8.29 -10.33 6.14
C ALA A 157 6.91 -10.92 6.39
N GLN A 158 6.80 -11.62 7.52
CA GLN A 158 5.54 -12.06 8.10
C GLN A 158 5.24 -11.18 9.32
N VAL A 159 3.96 -11.01 9.62
CA VAL A 159 3.55 -10.37 10.86
C VAL A 159 4.01 -11.27 12.01
N SER A 160 5.04 -10.84 12.72
CA SER A 160 5.56 -11.58 13.87
C SER A 160 4.90 -11.05 15.13
N LEU A 161 4.10 -11.89 15.76
CA LEU A 161 3.49 -11.60 17.05
C LEU A 161 4.42 -12.03 18.19
N LEU A 162 4.51 -11.23 19.23
CA LEU A 162 5.13 -11.64 20.49
C LEU A 162 4.29 -12.74 21.17
N PRO A 163 4.86 -13.60 22.03
CA PRO A 163 4.08 -14.64 22.71
C PRO A 163 2.88 -14.10 23.46
N GLU A 164 2.99 -12.95 24.12
CA GLU A 164 1.89 -12.25 24.79
C GLU A 164 0.82 -11.74 23.81
N GLU A 165 1.21 -11.32 22.59
CA GLU A 165 0.30 -10.88 21.53
C GLU A 165 -0.43 -12.06 20.90
N ILE A 166 0.22 -13.23 20.78
CA ILE A 166 -0.42 -14.47 20.34
C ILE A 166 -1.52 -14.86 21.34
N GLN A 167 -1.20 -14.86 22.64
CA GLN A 167 -2.18 -15.18 23.68
C GLN A 167 -3.37 -14.19 23.68
N ALA A 168 -3.06 -12.89 23.59
CA ALA A 168 -4.09 -11.86 23.53
C ALA A 168 -4.97 -11.98 22.27
N LYS A 169 -4.39 -12.27 21.10
CA LYS A 169 -5.11 -12.54 19.87
C LYS A 169 -6.08 -13.72 20.03
N ASP A 170 -5.58 -14.82 20.60
CA ASP A 170 -6.40 -16.02 20.84
C ASP A 170 -7.52 -15.73 21.86
N GLN A 171 -7.26 -14.91 22.89
CA GLN A 171 -8.29 -14.49 23.83
C GLN A 171 -9.39 -13.66 23.18
N ILE A 172 -9.02 -12.69 22.31
CA ILE A 172 -10.02 -11.93 21.53
C ILE A 172 -10.86 -12.86 20.68
N GLU A 173 -10.21 -13.73 19.88
CA GLU A 173 -10.90 -14.64 18.96
C GLU A 173 -11.86 -15.57 19.72
N ARG A 174 -11.40 -16.19 20.81
CA ARG A 174 -12.23 -17.06 21.66
C ARG A 174 -13.40 -16.32 22.30
N ALA A 175 -13.22 -15.07 22.76
CA ALA A 175 -14.29 -14.29 23.35
C ALA A 175 -15.46 -14.07 22.38
N PHE A 176 -15.15 -13.79 21.10
CA PHE A 176 -16.18 -13.63 20.06
C PHE A 176 -16.72 -14.98 19.55
N ALA A 177 -15.89 -16.02 19.47
CA ALA A 177 -16.34 -17.35 19.06
C ALA A 177 -17.31 -17.97 20.08
N SER A 178 -16.97 -17.94 21.36
CA SER A 178 -17.80 -18.49 22.42
C SER A 178 -19.12 -17.73 22.66
N ALA A 179 -19.13 -16.44 22.35
CA ALA A 179 -20.32 -15.61 22.48
C ALA A 179 -21.36 -15.87 21.37
N GLY A 180 -20.98 -16.52 20.28
CA GLY A 180 -21.85 -16.81 19.15
C GLY A 180 -22.50 -15.56 18.56
N LEU A 181 -23.82 -15.44 18.61
CA LEU A 181 -24.58 -14.29 18.08
C LEU A 181 -24.91 -13.22 19.13
N ALA A 182 -24.66 -13.47 20.43
CA ALA A 182 -24.84 -12.50 21.51
C ALA A 182 -23.47 -11.89 21.90
N VAL A 183 -22.85 -11.19 20.97
CA VAL A 183 -21.45 -10.73 21.08
C VAL A 183 -21.22 -9.73 22.21
N PRO A 184 -20.07 -9.80 22.91
CA PRO A 184 -19.68 -8.85 23.94
C PRO A 184 -19.31 -7.47 23.34
N SER A 185 -19.21 -6.46 24.19
CA SER A 185 -18.69 -5.16 23.81
C SER A 185 -17.20 -5.28 23.47
N VAL A 186 -16.81 -4.70 22.33
CA VAL A 186 -15.40 -4.63 21.90
C VAL A 186 -14.52 -4.00 22.99
N LYS A 187 -15.01 -2.92 23.65
CA LYS A 187 -14.28 -2.24 24.71
C LYS A 187 -14.01 -3.15 25.91
N GLU A 188 -15.00 -3.94 26.32
CA GLU A 188 -14.86 -4.88 27.45
C GLU A 188 -13.85 -5.98 27.13
N VAL A 189 -13.92 -6.55 25.92
CA VAL A 189 -12.97 -7.59 25.49
C VAL A 189 -11.55 -7.06 25.45
N LEU A 190 -11.33 -5.86 24.87
CA LEU A 190 -9.98 -5.29 24.79
C LEU A 190 -9.44 -4.83 26.15
N ALA A 191 -10.30 -4.34 27.04
CA ALA A 191 -9.91 -3.92 28.39
C ALA A 191 -9.53 -5.09 29.32
N ALA A 192 -10.01 -6.30 29.03
CA ALA A 192 -9.70 -7.51 29.80
C ALA A 192 -8.32 -8.10 29.45
N LEU A 193 -7.65 -7.60 28.41
CA LEU A 193 -6.35 -8.11 27.97
C LEU A 193 -5.22 -7.50 28.79
N ALA A 194 -4.19 -8.33 29.13
CA ALA A 194 -3.01 -7.89 29.87
C ALA A 194 -1.93 -7.27 28.96
N ILE A 195 -2.35 -6.50 27.95
CA ILE A 195 -1.45 -5.81 27.01
C ILE A 195 -1.87 -4.34 26.82
N GLU A 196 -0.97 -3.53 26.27
CA GLU A 196 -1.24 -2.12 26.00
C GLU A 196 -2.47 -1.92 25.09
N PRO A 197 -3.38 -0.95 25.39
CA PRO A 197 -4.60 -0.73 24.60
C PRO A 197 -4.39 -0.55 23.10
N ARG A 198 -3.33 0.19 22.70
CA ARG A 198 -2.99 0.37 21.29
C ARG A 198 -2.60 -0.94 20.59
N ARG A 199 -1.98 -1.86 21.31
CA ARG A 199 -1.62 -3.19 20.77
C ARG A 199 -2.85 -4.07 20.64
N SER A 200 -3.74 -4.08 21.64
CA SER A 200 -4.97 -4.85 21.57
C SER A 200 -5.90 -4.42 20.42
N GLU A 201 -5.99 -3.10 20.16
CA GLU A 201 -6.71 -2.57 18.99
C GLU A 201 -6.10 -3.07 17.67
N LYS A 202 -4.77 -3.08 17.55
CA LYS A 202 -4.07 -3.59 16.35
C LYS A 202 -4.31 -5.09 16.15
N LEU A 203 -4.38 -5.90 17.22
CA LEU A 203 -4.71 -7.32 17.15
C LEU A 203 -6.14 -7.54 16.66
N LEU A 204 -7.07 -6.74 17.14
CA LEU A 204 -8.45 -6.77 16.64
C LEU A 204 -8.52 -6.43 15.14
N GLN A 205 -7.78 -5.41 14.69
CA GLN A 205 -7.70 -5.07 13.26
C GLN A 205 -7.07 -6.22 12.45
N LEU A 206 -6.09 -6.93 13.00
CA LEU A 206 -5.50 -8.11 12.39
C LEU A 206 -6.56 -9.22 12.19
N LEU A 207 -7.33 -9.54 13.22
CA LEU A 207 -8.41 -10.54 13.15
C LEU A 207 -9.53 -10.16 12.15
N LEU A 208 -9.85 -8.86 12.06
CA LEU A 208 -10.80 -8.34 11.06
C LEU A 208 -10.25 -8.44 9.64
N ARG A 209 -8.96 -8.10 9.43
CA ARG A 209 -8.29 -8.23 8.15
C ARG A 209 -8.20 -9.68 7.67
N ASP A 210 -7.88 -10.58 8.58
CA ASP A 210 -7.75 -12.02 8.31
C ASP A 210 -9.13 -12.70 8.21
N LYS A 211 -10.21 -11.91 8.34
CA LYS A 211 -11.61 -12.38 8.27
C LYS A 211 -11.96 -13.47 9.28
N ALA A 212 -11.22 -13.61 10.36
CA ALA A 212 -11.61 -14.42 11.52
C ALA A 212 -12.78 -13.78 12.25
N LEU A 213 -12.75 -12.45 12.34
CA LEU A 213 -13.85 -11.63 12.83
C LEU A 213 -14.42 -10.75 11.70
N LEU A 214 -15.72 -10.48 11.74
CA LEU A 214 -16.43 -9.67 10.75
C LEU A 214 -17.18 -8.53 11.46
N ARG A 215 -16.90 -7.29 11.04
CA ARG A 215 -17.58 -6.10 11.56
C ARG A 215 -18.86 -5.85 10.77
N ILE A 216 -20.01 -5.98 11.41
CA ILE A 216 -21.31 -5.76 10.81
C ILE A 216 -21.77 -4.32 10.99
N THR A 217 -21.59 -3.79 12.21
CA THR A 217 -21.76 -2.36 12.53
C THR A 217 -20.52 -1.85 13.26
N PRO A 218 -20.38 -0.52 13.49
CA PRO A 218 -19.24 0.01 14.26
C PRO A 218 -19.07 -0.65 15.63
N GLU A 219 -20.16 -1.09 16.25
CA GLU A 219 -20.19 -1.66 17.62
C GLU A 219 -20.27 -3.19 17.65
N LEU A 220 -20.70 -3.84 16.56
CA LEU A 220 -20.96 -5.26 16.53
C LEU A 220 -19.97 -5.99 15.62
N ILE A 221 -19.20 -6.86 16.24
CA ILE A 221 -18.23 -7.74 15.58
C ILE A 221 -18.63 -9.19 15.91
N PHE A 222 -18.64 -10.04 14.90
CA PHE A 222 -19.01 -11.44 15.01
C PHE A 222 -17.88 -12.35 14.53
N HIS A 223 -17.79 -13.52 15.14
CA HIS A 223 -16.88 -14.56 14.66
C HIS A 223 -17.43 -15.17 13.36
N ARG A 224 -16.53 -15.45 12.43
CA ARG A 224 -16.86 -16.03 11.11
C ARG A 224 -17.73 -17.29 11.21
N GLU A 225 -17.40 -18.18 12.14
CA GLU A 225 -18.12 -19.43 12.33
C GLU A 225 -19.55 -19.21 12.83
N ALA A 226 -19.76 -18.26 13.75
CA ALA A 226 -21.12 -17.93 14.24
C ALA A 226 -22.03 -17.45 13.10
N LEU A 227 -21.49 -16.68 12.15
CA LEU A 227 -22.23 -16.25 10.96
C LEU A 227 -22.45 -17.39 9.95
N ALA A 228 -21.50 -18.33 9.83
CA ALA A 228 -21.68 -19.53 9.01
C ALA A 228 -22.76 -20.45 9.58
N GLU A 229 -22.78 -20.67 10.92
CA GLU A 229 -23.82 -21.41 11.60
C GLU A 229 -25.19 -20.73 11.44
N LEU A 230 -25.25 -19.41 11.53
CA LEU A 230 -26.50 -18.65 11.31
C LEU A 230 -27.05 -18.91 9.90
N ARG A 231 -26.20 -18.89 8.88
CA ARG A 231 -26.58 -19.21 7.49
C ARG A 231 -27.14 -20.64 7.40
N SER A 232 -26.50 -21.61 8.04
CA SER A 232 -26.93 -22.99 8.06
C SER A 232 -28.29 -23.16 8.77
N LYS A 233 -28.53 -22.44 9.89
CA LYS A 233 -29.80 -22.41 10.58
C LYS A 233 -30.92 -21.84 9.70
N LEU A 234 -30.65 -20.80 8.92
CA LEU A 234 -31.61 -20.23 7.97
C LEU A 234 -31.98 -21.19 6.85
N VAL A 235 -31.00 -21.91 6.29
CA VAL A 235 -31.25 -22.94 5.28
C VAL A 235 -32.13 -24.06 5.85
N SER A 236 -31.87 -24.50 7.07
CA SER A 236 -32.69 -25.52 7.76
C SER A 236 -34.09 -25.01 8.05
N TYR A 237 -34.20 -23.74 8.47
CA TYR A 237 -35.49 -23.08 8.68
C TYR A 237 -36.33 -23.02 7.38
N LYS A 238 -35.70 -22.63 6.27
CA LYS A 238 -36.33 -22.56 4.93
C LYS A 238 -36.91 -23.92 4.54
N LYS A 239 -36.17 -25.00 4.77
CA LYS A 239 -36.65 -26.38 4.48
C LYS A 239 -37.80 -26.81 5.37
N ALA A 240 -37.82 -26.40 6.65
CA ALA A 240 -38.79 -26.86 7.62
C ALA A 240 -40.07 -25.99 7.69
N LYS A 241 -39.95 -24.68 7.50
CA LYS A 241 -41.04 -23.71 7.76
C LYS A 241 -41.33 -22.79 6.56
N GLY A 242 -40.59 -22.94 5.45
CA GLY A 242 -40.77 -22.14 4.27
C GLY A 242 -39.75 -20.96 4.16
N GLU A 243 -39.85 -20.23 3.07
CA GLU A 243 -38.83 -19.22 2.69
C GLU A 243 -39.00 -17.87 3.41
N ARG A 244 -40.10 -17.62 4.11
CA ARG A 244 -40.37 -16.34 4.79
C ARG A 244 -40.04 -16.42 6.27
N ILE A 245 -39.38 -15.41 6.78
CA ILE A 245 -39.04 -15.29 8.19
C ILE A 245 -39.30 -13.86 8.67
N SER A 246 -40.10 -13.76 9.75
CA SER A 246 -40.33 -12.49 10.43
C SER A 246 -39.25 -12.21 11.48
N VAL A 247 -39.13 -10.96 11.95
CA VAL A 247 -38.17 -10.60 13.01
C VAL A 247 -38.40 -11.40 14.31
N PRO A 248 -39.66 -11.62 14.81
CA PRO A 248 -39.90 -12.52 15.94
C PRO A 248 -39.40 -13.94 15.68
N ALA A 249 -39.76 -14.54 14.55
CA ALA A 249 -39.32 -15.89 14.20
C ALA A 249 -37.79 -16.02 14.11
N PHE A 250 -37.11 -14.98 13.62
CA PHE A 250 -35.65 -14.94 13.60
C PHE A 250 -35.04 -14.89 15.01
N LYS A 251 -35.65 -14.12 15.91
CA LYS A 251 -35.23 -14.09 17.32
C LYS A 251 -35.39 -15.46 17.99
N ASP A 252 -36.55 -16.13 17.77
CA ASP A 252 -36.81 -17.46 18.32
C ASP A 252 -35.82 -18.50 17.76
N LEU A 253 -35.49 -18.43 16.46
CA LEU A 253 -34.52 -19.31 15.81
C LEU A 253 -33.10 -19.14 16.37
N THR A 254 -32.72 -17.90 16.71
CA THR A 254 -31.35 -17.56 17.07
C THR A 254 -31.12 -17.38 18.56
N GLY A 255 -32.20 -17.19 19.36
CA GLY A 255 -32.12 -16.93 20.80
C GLY A 255 -31.59 -15.55 21.18
N ILE A 256 -31.51 -14.60 20.23
CA ILE A 256 -30.92 -13.28 20.46
C ILE A 256 -31.96 -12.17 20.61
N THR A 257 -31.54 -11.07 21.23
CA THR A 257 -32.39 -9.89 21.40
C THR A 257 -32.49 -9.07 20.12
N ARG A 258 -33.48 -8.15 20.05
CA ARG A 258 -33.69 -7.25 18.91
C ARG A 258 -32.44 -6.41 18.58
N LYS A 259 -31.62 -6.09 19.58
CA LYS A 259 -30.37 -5.35 19.44
C LYS A 259 -29.41 -6.00 18.44
N TYR A 260 -29.34 -7.33 18.43
CA TYR A 260 -28.49 -8.12 17.52
C TYR A 260 -29.24 -8.57 16.26
N ALA A 261 -30.52 -8.89 16.39
CA ALA A 261 -31.34 -9.46 15.33
C ALA A 261 -31.46 -8.50 14.11
N ILE A 262 -31.72 -7.22 14.35
CA ILE A 262 -31.90 -6.25 13.25
C ILE A 262 -30.61 -6.04 12.46
N PRO A 263 -29.44 -5.71 13.06
CA PRO A 263 -28.20 -5.59 12.33
C PRO A 263 -27.79 -6.87 11.60
N LEU A 264 -28.04 -8.05 12.17
CA LEU A 264 -27.75 -9.32 11.52
C LEU A 264 -28.64 -9.55 10.29
N LEU A 265 -29.91 -9.23 10.37
CA LEU A 265 -30.85 -9.33 9.24
C LEU A 265 -30.45 -8.34 8.10
N GLU A 266 -30.06 -7.13 8.45
CA GLU A 266 -29.55 -6.15 7.46
C GLU A 266 -28.23 -6.60 6.81
N TYR A 267 -27.36 -7.25 7.59
CA TYR A 267 -26.16 -7.88 7.07
C TYR A 267 -26.50 -9.02 6.10
N LEU A 268 -27.43 -9.90 6.45
CA LEU A 268 -27.86 -11.01 5.59
C LEU A 268 -28.52 -10.52 4.30
N ASP A 269 -29.27 -9.41 4.36
CA ASP A 269 -29.84 -8.75 3.17
C ASP A 269 -28.73 -8.23 2.25
N ARG A 270 -27.69 -7.59 2.81
CA ARG A 270 -26.53 -7.08 2.07
C ARG A 270 -25.69 -8.21 1.44
N GLU A 271 -25.55 -9.33 2.15
CA GLU A 271 -24.86 -10.54 1.68
C GLU A 271 -25.73 -11.40 0.72
N ARG A 272 -26.95 -10.94 0.40
CA ARG A 272 -27.90 -11.66 -0.46
C ARG A 272 -28.23 -13.07 0.02
N VAL A 273 -28.21 -13.28 1.33
CA VAL A 273 -28.71 -14.49 1.97
C VAL A 273 -30.21 -14.37 2.21
N THR A 274 -30.66 -13.15 2.50
CA THR A 274 -32.09 -12.80 2.63
C THR A 274 -32.40 -11.57 1.79
N ARG A 275 -33.67 -11.29 1.58
CA ARG A 275 -34.20 -10.08 0.97
C ARG A 275 -35.39 -9.57 1.73
N ARG A 276 -35.36 -8.30 2.12
CA ARG A 276 -36.47 -7.65 2.80
C ARG A 276 -37.69 -7.54 1.90
N GLN A 277 -38.84 -7.92 2.38
CA GLN A 277 -40.15 -7.80 1.73
C GLN A 277 -41.18 -7.36 2.75
N ALA A 278 -41.54 -6.10 2.78
CA ALA A 278 -42.36 -5.45 3.79
C ALA A 278 -41.80 -5.67 5.22
N ASP A 279 -42.57 -6.34 6.10
CA ASP A 279 -42.20 -6.62 7.49
C ASP A 279 -41.47 -7.96 7.67
N GLU A 280 -41.30 -8.73 6.60
CA GLU A 280 -40.66 -10.04 6.61
C GLU A 280 -39.42 -10.04 5.70
N ARG A 281 -38.68 -11.14 5.72
CA ARG A 281 -37.59 -11.43 4.80
C ARG A 281 -37.78 -12.75 4.10
N VAL A 282 -37.39 -12.78 2.84
CA VAL A 282 -37.36 -14.02 2.05
C VAL A 282 -35.93 -14.55 2.10
N ILE A 283 -35.76 -15.80 2.51
CA ILE A 283 -34.47 -16.52 2.51
C ILE A 283 -34.23 -17.00 1.08
N LEU A 284 -33.13 -16.55 0.51
CA LEU A 284 -32.76 -16.77 -0.90
C LEU A 284 -32.17 -18.16 -1.16
#